data_a876bb1c45fafa44a6bdaf740cbef4ac
#
_entry.id   a876bb1c45fafa44a6bdaf740cbef4ac
#
_cell.length_a   1.000
_cell.length_b   1.000
_cell.length_c   1.000
_cell.angle_alpha   90.00
_cell.angle_beta   90.00
_cell.angle_gamma   90.00
#
_symmetry.space_group_name_H-M   'P 1'
#
loop_
_entity.id
_entity.type
_entity.pdbx_description
1 polymer ?
#
loop_
_entity_poly.entity_id
_entity_poly.type
_entity_poly.pdbx_seq_one_letter_code
_entity_poly.pdbx_strand_id
1 'polypeptide(L)'
;MKKSLLIILFFTGILSIHAQTELKAINKVLYDYIEGTANGEPDRLKRAFHPDFNLYFVSNDTIRVWKGERYVANVKKGRKSNRKGKVISIDYEGNAASAKIEILMPSRKRIYTDYLLLLKVKKQWKIINKSFTFKNYPE
;
A
#
# COMPACT_ATOMS: atom_id res chain seq x y z
N MET A 1 -24.86 -39.79 -7.79
CA MET A 1 -23.93 -39.28 -6.76
C MET A 1 -22.55 -38.78 -7.30
N LYS A 2 -22.05 -39.27 -8.42
CA LYS A 2 -20.72 -38.82 -8.96
C LYS A 2 -20.71 -37.44 -9.62
N LYS A 3 -21.85 -36.88 -10.04
CA LYS A 3 -21.91 -35.56 -10.74
C LYS A 3 -21.86 -34.37 -9.78
N SER A 4 -22.31 -34.50 -8.53
CA SER A 4 -22.30 -33.41 -7.54
C SER A 4 -20.87 -33.11 -7.01
N LEU A 5 -19.99 -34.09 -6.97
CA LEU A 5 -18.60 -33.90 -6.48
C LEU A 5 -17.76 -33.09 -7.47
N LEU A 6 -18.01 -33.23 -8.77
CA LEU A 6 -17.27 -32.52 -9.83
C LEU A 6 -17.60 -31.03 -9.84
N ILE A 7 -18.85 -30.64 -9.51
CA ILE A 7 -19.29 -29.24 -9.48
C ILE A 7 -18.64 -28.50 -8.30
N ILE A 8 -18.49 -29.14 -7.14
CA ILE A 8 -17.86 -28.55 -5.95
C ILE A 8 -16.37 -28.28 -6.19
N LEU A 9 -15.65 -29.20 -6.84
CA LEU A 9 -14.24 -28.99 -7.18
C LEU A 9 -14.01 -27.84 -8.18
N PHE A 10 -14.93 -27.65 -9.11
CA PHE A 10 -14.84 -26.56 -10.09
C PHE A 10 -15.09 -25.17 -9.44
N PHE A 11 -16.00 -25.12 -8.47
CA PHE A 11 -16.31 -23.86 -7.74
C PHE A 11 -15.18 -23.41 -6.81
N THR A 12 -14.49 -24.33 -6.14
CA THR A 12 -13.33 -24.02 -5.30
C THR A 12 -12.13 -23.50 -6.09
N GLY A 13 -11.93 -24.00 -7.32
CA GLY A 13 -10.86 -23.52 -8.21
C GLY A 13 -11.05 -22.07 -8.66
N ILE A 14 -12.26 -21.64 -8.98
CA ILE A 14 -12.59 -20.29 -9.45
C ILE A 14 -12.38 -19.26 -8.34
N LEU A 15 -12.78 -19.56 -7.10
CA LEU A 15 -12.59 -18.67 -5.94
C LEU A 15 -11.11 -18.44 -5.64
N SER A 16 -10.26 -19.47 -5.73
CA SER A 16 -8.82 -19.36 -5.49
C SER A 16 -8.11 -18.49 -6.55
N ILE A 17 -8.50 -18.61 -7.81
CA ILE A 17 -7.93 -17.81 -8.91
C ILE A 17 -8.31 -16.32 -8.73
N HIS A 18 -9.55 -16.03 -8.36
CA HIS A 18 -10.01 -14.67 -8.14
C HIS A 18 -9.28 -13.99 -6.98
N ALA A 19 -9.15 -14.67 -5.85
CA ALA A 19 -8.41 -14.20 -4.68
C ALA A 19 -6.94 -13.89 -5.00
N GLN A 20 -6.27 -14.76 -5.76
CA GLN A 20 -4.89 -14.55 -6.18
C GLN A 20 -4.74 -13.35 -7.11
N THR A 21 -5.72 -13.10 -7.98
CA THR A 21 -5.73 -11.95 -8.89
C THR A 21 -5.89 -10.64 -8.11
N GLU A 22 -6.77 -10.58 -7.11
CA GLU A 22 -6.96 -9.40 -6.26
C GLU A 22 -5.71 -9.08 -5.43
N LEU A 23 -5.11 -10.06 -4.77
CA LEU A 23 -3.87 -9.88 -4.01
C LEU A 23 -2.73 -9.36 -4.89
N LYS A 24 -2.61 -9.85 -6.12
CA LYS A 24 -1.62 -9.35 -7.09
C LYS A 24 -1.88 -7.90 -7.47
N ALA A 25 -3.15 -7.52 -7.67
CA ALA A 25 -3.53 -6.15 -7.99
C ALA A 25 -3.26 -5.18 -6.82
N ILE A 26 -3.57 -5.58 -5.59
CA ILE A 26 -3.25 -4.81 -4.38
C ILE A 26 -1.73 -4.67 -4.24
N ASN A 27 -0.97 -5.75 -4.33
CA ASN A 27 0.49 -5.71 -4.27
C ASN A 27 1.09 -4.74 -5.28
N LYS A 28 0.58 -4.73 -6.51
CA LYS A 28 1.03 -3.79 -7.53
C LYS A 28 0.91 -2.33 -7.08
N VAL A 29 -0.21 -1.96 -6.47
CA VAL A 29 -0.45 -0.60 -5.95
C VAL A 29 0.52 -0.29 -4.80
N LEU A 30 0.75 -1.25 -3.90
CA LEU A 30 1.69 -1.08 -2.79
C LEU A 30 3.13 -0.88 -3.28
N TYR A 31 3.56 -1.63 -4.29
CA TYR A 31 4.87 -1.45 -4.90
C TYR A 31 4.97 -0.18 -5.76
N ASP A 32 3.87 0.28 -6.36
CA ASP A 32 3.83 1.61 -6.99
C ASP A 32 4.08 2.74 -5.98
N TYR A 33 3.59 2.59 -4.74
CA TYR A 33 3.92 3.49 -3.64
C TYR A 33 5.39 3.37 -3.21
N ILE A 34 5.85 2.15 -2.88
CA ILE A 34 7.21 1.89 -2.38
C ILE A 34 8.26 2.42 -3.38
N GLU A 35 8.19 1.95 -4.60
CA GLU A 35 9.12 2.28 -5.67
C GLU A 35 8.99 3.73 -6.14
N GLY A 36 7.76 4.24 -6.21
CA GLY A 36 7.51 5.64 -6.59
C GLY A 36 8.20 6.62 -5.66
N THR A 37 8.20 6.34 -4.35
CA THR A 37 8.91 7.17 -3.38
C THR A 37 10.43 6.94 -3.38
N ALA A 38 10.88 5.70 -3.62
CA ALA A 38 12.30 5.37 -3.64
C ALA A 38 13.02 5.94 -4.86
N ASN A 39 12.36 5.93 -6.01
CA ASN A 39 12.95 6.30 -7.30
C ASN A 39 12.64 7.75 -7.75
N GLY A 40 11.84 8.49 -6.97
CA GLY A 40 11.43 9.84 -7.35
C GLY A 40 10.48 9.83 -8.55
N GLU A 41 9.43 9.01 -8.51
CA GLU A 41 8.45 8.83 -9.57
C GLU A 41 7.06 9.34 -9.14
N PRO A 42 6.82 10.66 -9.11
CA PRO A 42 5.56 11.23 -8.62
C PRO A 42 4.33 10.76 -9.41
N ASP A 43 4.47 10.47 -10.70
CA ASP A 43 3.37 9.97 -11.52
C ASP A 43 2.98 8.53 -11.14
N ARG A 44 3.93 7.73 -10.67
CA ARG A 44 3.68 6.41 -10.11
C ARG A 44 2.89 6.50 -8.81
N LEU A 45 3.22 7.49 -7.96
CA LEU A 45 2.45 7.76 -6.74
C LEU A 45 1.02 8.19 -7.03
N LYS A 46 0.79 9.05 -8.03
CA LYS A 46 -0.56 9.42 -8.46
C LYS A 46 -1.39 8.23 -8.94
N ARG A 47 -0.75 7.21 -9.50
CA ARG A 47 -1.43 5.95 -9.85
C ARG A 47 -1.79 5.13 -8.63
N ALA A 48 -0.93 5.09 -7.61
CA ALA A 48 -1.14 4.31 -6.40
C ALA A 48 -2.17 4.94 -5.45
N PHE A 49 -2.11 6.26 -5.28
CA PHE A 49 -2.97 6.98 -4.34
C PHE A 49 -4.25 7.52 -4.99
N HIS A 50 -5.32 7.59 -4.20
CA HIS A 50 -6.50 8.37 -4.55
C HIS A 50 -6.17 9.87 -4.42
N PRO A 51 -6.71 10.78 -5.24
CA PRO A 51 -6.44 12.22 -5.15
C PRO A 51 -6.68 12.82 -3.75
N ASP A 52 -7.73 12.37 -3.07
CA ASP A 52 -8.14 12.88 -1.74
C ASP A 52 -7.48 12.15 -0.56
N PHE A 53 -6.42 11.35 -0.80
CA PHE A 53 -5.77 10.66 0.31
C PHE A 53 -5.08 11.61 1.28
N ASN A 54 -4.95 11.16 2.53
CA ASN A 54 -4.21 11.88 3.55
C ASN A 54 -3.29 10.92 4.32
N LEU A 55 -2.26 11.51 4.95
CA LEU A 55 -1.36 10.82 5.86
C LEU A 55 -1.63 11.31 7.28
N TYR A 56 -1.62 10.38 8.23
CA TYR A 56 -1.85 10.66 9.65
C TYR A 56 -0.70 10.14 10.48
N PHE A 57 -0.29 10.90 11.47
CA PHE A 57 0.75 10.51 12.42
C PHE A 57 0.60 11.27 13.75
N VAL A 58 1.24 10.80 14.79
CA VAL A 58 1.26 11.48 16.08
C VAL A 58 2.56 12.28 16.23
N SER A 59 2.44 13.52 16.64
CA SER A 59 3.56 14.38 17.00
C SER A 59 3.17 15.24 18.19
N ASN A 60 3.97 15.21 19.27
CA ASN A 60 3.68 15.91 20.52
C ASN A 60 2.27 15.60 21.04
N ASP A 61 1.94 14.30 21.14
CA ASP A 61 0.66 13.80 21.63
C ASP A 61 -0.58 14.29 20.86
N THR A 62 -0.38 14.78 19.65
CA THR A 62 -1.44 15.33 18.81
C THR A 62 -1.45 14.61 17.46
N ILE A 63 -2.65 14.28 16.96
CA ILE A 63 -2.82 13.77 15.59
C ILE A 63 -2.50 14.90 14.60
N ARG A 64 -1.57 14.63 13.72
CA ARG A 64 -1.22 15.50 12.61
C ARG A 64 -1.70 14.90 11.30
N VAL A 65 -2.15 15.79 10.41
CA VAL A 65 -2.59 15.41 9.06
C VAL A 65 -1.66 16.06 8.04
N TRP A 66 -1.14 15.23 7.15
CA TRP A 66 -0.39 15.69 6.00
C TRP A 66 -1.21 15.42 4.74
N LYS A 67 -1.56 16.47 4.02
CA LYS A 67 -2.34 16.38 2.78
C LYS A 67 -1.58 15.59 1.72
N GLY A 68 -2.28 14.64 1.09
CA GLY A 68 -1.69 13.73 0.10
C GLY A 68 -1.10 14.45 -1.10
N GLU A 69 -1.77 15.48 -1.61
CA GLU A 69 -1.25 16.31 -2.70
C GLU A 69 0.15 16.87 -2.37
N ARG A 70 0.32 17.46 -1.18
CA ARG A 70 1.61 17.98 -0.72
C ARG A 70 2.65 16.88 -0.55
N TYR A 71 2.22 15.70 -0.10
CA TYR A 71 3.11 14.53 0.01
C TYR A 71 3.68 14.13 -1.35
N VAL A 72 2.86 14.02 -2.39
CA VAL A 72 3.29 13.68 -3.75
C VAL A 72 4.17 14.80 -4.34
N ALA A 73 3.79 16.08 -4.14
CA ALA A 73 4.55 17.22 -4.64
C ALA A 73 5.98 17.31 -4.04
N ASN A 74 6.19 16.78 -2.83
CA ASN A 74 7.52 16.72 -2.21
C ASN A 74 8.43 15.64 -2.79
N VAL A 75 7.91 14.70 -3.57
CA VAL A 75 8.71 13.69 -4.26
C VAL A 75 9.25 14.30 -5.56
N LYS A 76 10.52 14.66 -5.55
CA LYS A 76 11.18 15.27 -6.70
C LYS A 76 11.43 14.24 -7.79
N LYS A 77 10.96 14.52 -9.01
CA LYS A 77 11.12 13.63 -10.18
C LYS A 77 12.59 13.29 -10.41
N GLY A 78 12.87 12.00 -10.54
CA GLY A 78 14.21 11.46 -10.77
C GLY A 78 15.15 11.47 -9.56
N ARG A 79 14.74 12.02 -8.41
CA ARG A 79 15.56 12.02 -7.19
C ARG A 79 15.40 10.69 -6.47
N LYS A 80 16.35 9.81 -6.69
CA LYS A 80 16.42 8.51 -5.99
C LYS A 80 16.77 8.71 -4.52
N SER A 81 16.21 7.86 -3.68
CA SER A 81 16.57 7.71 -2.27
C SER A 81 17.01 6.28 -2.00
N ASN A 82 17.75 6.06 -0.92
CA ASN A 82 18.17 4.72 -0.50
C ASN A 82 17.14 4.01 0.38
N ARG A 83 15.88 4.48 0.37
CA ARG A 83 14.80 3.82 1.11
C ARG A 83 14.44 2.48 0.47
N LYS A 84 14.16 1.50 1.33
CA LYS A 84 13.74 0.17 0.91
C LYS A 84 12.43 -0.17 1.61
N GLY A 85 11.44 -0.62 0.86
CA GLY A 85 10.14 -1.01 1.42
C GLY A 85 9.88 -2.49 1.21
N LYS A 86 9.11 -3.08 2.13
CA LYS A 86 8.56 -4.42 1.98
C LYS A 86 7.12 -4.46 2.48
N VAL A 87 6.28 -5.22 1.81
CA VAL A 87 4.93 -5.52 2.26
C VAL A 87 5.02 -6.58 3.35
N ILE A 88 4.44 -6.31 4.52
CA ILE A 88 4.42 -7.21 5.67
C ILE A 88 3.16 -8.07 5.67
N SER A 89 1.99 -7.43 5.44
CA SER A 89 0.71 -8.11 5.37
C SER A 89 -0.28 -7.35 4.51
N ILE A 90 -1.22 -8.10 3.95
CA ILE A 90 -2.39 -7.59 3.24
C ILE A 90 -3.58 -8.38 3.76
N ASP A 91 -4.67 -7.66 4.04
CA ASP A 91 -5.98 -8.22 4.32
C ASP A 91 -7.01 -7.50 3.46
N TYR A 92 -7.95 -8.24 2.85
CA TYR A 92 -8.97 -7.64 1.99
C TYR A 92 -10.26 -8.43 1.98
N GLU A 93 -11.37 -7.70 1.80
CA GLU A 93 -12.69 -8.26 1.58
C GLU A 93 -13.42 -7.41 0.55
N GLY A 94 -13.93 -8.02 -0.51
CA GLY A 94 -14.67 -7.32 -1.55
C GLY A 94 -13.87 -6.19 -2.21
N ASN A 95 -14.27 -4.96 -1.97
CA ASN A 95 -13.64 -3.75 -2.54
C ASN A 95 -12.84 -2.92 -1.52
N ALA A 96 -12.57 -3.45 -0.33
CA ALA A 96 -11.81 -2.80 0.73
C ALA A 96 -10.60 -3.67 1.14
N ALA A 97 -9.48 -3.02 1.42
CA ALA A 97 -8.27 -3.69 1.88
C ALA A 97 -7.50 -2.86 2.89
N SER A 98 -6.73 -3.54 3.72
CA SER A 98 -5.69 -2.95 4.56
C SER A 98 -4.34 -3.58 4.26
N ALA A 99 -3.26 -2.82 4.46
CA ALA A 99 -1.92 -3.34 4.31
C ALA A 99 -0.97 -2.73 5.34
N LYS A 100 -0.01 -3.53 5.78
CA LYS A 100 1.11 -3.08 6.60
C LYS A 100 2.38 -3.15 5.77
N ILE A 101 3.13 -2.04 5.74
CA ILE A 101 4.40 -1.91 5.01
C ILE A 101 5.48 -1.46 6.00
N GLU A 102 6.68 -1.96 5.83
CA GLU A 102 7.87 -1.46 6.50
C GLU A 102 8.76 -0.73 5.50
N ILE A 103 9.18 0.48 5.83
CA ILE A 103 10.08 1.31 5.02
C ILE A 103 11.35 1.61 5.80
N LEU A 104 12.44 1.04 5.34
CA LEU A 104 13.78 1.35 5.80
C LEU A 104 14.25 2.66 5.17
N MET A 105 14.63 3.64 5.97
CA MET A 105 15.15 4.93 5.52
C MET A 105 16.54 5.21 6.13
N PRO A 106 17.62 4.72 5.51
CA PRO A 106 18.97 4.85 6.06
C PRO A 106 19.41 6.29 6.29
N SER A 107 19.07 7.20 5.37
CA SER A 107 19.42 8.63 5.47
C SER A 107 18.85 9.34 6.71
N ARG A 108 17.81 8.78 7.32
CA ARG A 108 17.20 9.29 8.56
C ARG A 108 17.46 8.39 9.76
N LYS A 109 18.19 7.29 9.60
CA LYS A 109 18.36 6.24 10.61
C LYS A 109 17.03 5.78 11.21
N ARG A 110 16.01 5.54 10.35
CA ARG A 110 14.64 5.19 10.76
C ARG A 110 14.09 4.01 10.00
N ILE A 111 13.26 3.25 10.70
CA ILE A 111 12.36 2.25 10.13
C ILE A 111 10.94 2.74 10.36
N TYR A 112 10.24 3.05 9.28
CA TYR A 112 8.83 3.43 9.32
C TYR A 112 7.95 2.18 9.21
N THR A 113 6.85 2.19 9.93
CA THR A 113 5.74 1.26 9.75
C THR A 113 4.55 2.05 9.24
N ASP A 114 4.10 1.73 8.05
CA ASP A 114 2.95 2.33 7.40
C ASP A 114 1.76 1.37 7.45
N TYR A 115 0.61 1.86 7.87
CA TYR A 115 -0.70 1.20 7.78
C TYR A 115 -1.50 1.91 6.70
N LEU A 116 -1.90 1.17 5.69
CA LEU A 116 -2.58 1.66 4.50
C LEU A 116 -4.00 1.13 4.44
N LEU A 117 -4.95 1.99 4.08
CA LEU A 117 -6.29 1.59 3.68
C LEU A 117 -6.45 1.80 2.19
N LEU A 118 -7.03 0.80 1.53
CA LEU A 118 -7.25 0.82 0.09
C LEU A 118 -8.73 0.55 -0.22
N LEU A 119 -9.22 1.20 -1.28
CA LEU A 119 -10.52 0.89 -1.87
C LEU A 119 -10.36 0.61 -3.36
N LYS A 120 -11.24 -0.28 -3.87
CA LYS A 120 -11.32 -0.61 -5.29
C LYS A 120 -12.38 0.27 -5.95
N VAL A 121 -11.95 1.25 -6.75
CA VAL A 121 -12.80 2.20 -7.45
C VAL A 121 -12.65 1.98 -8.96
N LYS A 122 -13.77 1.82 -9.67
CA LYS A 122 -13.76 1.56 -11.13
C LYS A 122 -12.79 0.43 -11.52
N LYS A 123 -12.83 -0.68 -10.77
CA LYS A 123 -11.96 -1.87 -10.92
C LYS A 123 -10.47 -1.63 -10.64
N GLN A 124 -10.10 -0.49 -10.06
CA GLN A 124 -8.71 -0.18 -9.70
C GLN A 124 -8.56 0.03 -8.19
N TRP A 125 -7.60 -0.63 -7.59
CA TRP A 125 -7.22 -0.38 -6.20
C TRP A 125 -6.49 0.94 -6.04
N LYS A 126 -6.86 1.71 -5.01
CA LYS A 126 -6.25 3.00 -4.66
C LYS A 126 -6.02 3.09 -3.15
N ILE A 127 -4.87 3.57 -2.76
CA ILE A 127 -4.60 3.92 -1.36
C ILE A 127 -5.36 5.20 -1.05
N ILE A 128 -6.26 5.13 -0.06
CA ILE A 128 -7.12 6.26 0.36
C ILE A 128 -6.66 6.89 1.66
N ASN A 129 -5.85 6.18 2.44
CA ASN A 129 -5.37 6.63 3.73
C ASN A 129 -4.05 5.95 4.07
N LYS A 130 -3.19 6.68 4.78
CA LYS A 130 -1.97 6.17 5.35
C LYS A 130 -1.82 6.69 6.77
N SER A 131 -1.71 5.82 7.77
CA SER A 131 -1.19 6.19 9.08
C SER A 131 0.19 5.58 9.28
N PHE A 132 1.07 6.29 9.99
CA PHE A 132 2.43 5.80 10.13
C PHE A 132 3.08 6.17 11.47
N THR A 133 4.02 5.35 11.84
CA THR A 133 4.95 5.58 12.95
C THR A 133 6.36 5.22 12.51
N PHE A 134 7.35 5.48 13.36
CA PHE A 134 8.72 5.03 13.10
C PHE A 134 9.45 4.71 14.41
N LYS A 135 10.47 3.89 14.29
CA LYS A 135 11.50 3.65 15.30
C LYS A 135 12.87 4.00 14.72
N ASN A 136 13.79 4.45 15.57
CA ASN A 136 15.18 4.62 15.18
C ASN A 136 15.86 3.27 14.98
N TYR A 137 16.92 3.20 14.18
CA TYR A 137 17.78 2.04 14.18
C TYR A 137 18.36 1.83 15.57
N PRO A 138 18.53 0.59 16.01
CA PRO A 138 19.47 0.32 17.10
C PRO A 138 20.86 0.81 16.65
N GLU A 139 21.54 1.50 17.54
CA GLU A 139 22.96 1.82 17.36
C GLU A 139 23.79 0.56 17.40
#